data_7eec9b364667ae14de85d1508d939e9d
#
_entry.id   7eec9b364667ae14de85d1508d939e9d
#
_cell.length_a   1.000
_cell.length_b   1.000
_cell.length_c   1.000
_cell.angle_alpha   90.00
_cell.angle_beta   90.00
_cell.angle_gamma   90.00
#
_symmetry.space_group_name_H-M   'P 1'
#
loop_
_entity.id
_entity.type
_entity.pdbx_description
1 polymer ?
#
loop_
_entity_poly.entity_id
_entity_poly.type
_entity_poly.pdbx_seq_one_letter_code
_entity_poly.pdbx_strand_id
1 'polypeptide(L)'
;MFDYGEFPRSKLYFRMQQLCRLFTSCIEETLRELQFHDDAFLGWFENYHHRLPMNDNDVRFQEHITKKWKLAVEKQVAQLETLLERFKRKGEEVESLRDGVRSYDVRDKQVS
;
A
#
# COMPACT_ATOMS: atom_id res chain seq x y z
N MET A 1 -21.62 28.89 12.82
CA MET A 1 -22.28 28.07 11.80
C MET A 1 -21.32 27.77 10.68
N PHE A 2 -21.20 26.53 10.32
CA PHE A 2 -20.26 26.14 9.28
C PHE A 2 -20.91 26.37 7.92
N ASP A 3 -20.40 27.33 7.18
CA ASP A 3 -20.87 27.56 5.83
C ASP A 3 -19.99 26.75 4.85
N TYR A 4 -20.55 25.68 4.32
CA TYR A 4 -19.84 24.81 3.39
C TYR A 4 -19.46 25.49 2.08
N GLY A 5 -20.16 26.56 1.71
CA GLY A 5 -19.84 27.35 0.53
C GLY A 5 -18.54 28.12 0.67
N GLU A 6 -18.14 28.46 1.89
CA GLU A 6 -16.88 29.17 2.17
C GLU A 6 -15.69 28.22 2.39
N PHE A 7 -15.95 26.93 2.56
CA PHE A 7 -14.87 25.96 2.73
C PHE A 7 -14.14 25.77 1.40
N PRO A 8 -12.89 26.21 1.27
CA PRO A 8 -12.22 26.16 -0.02
C PRO A 8 -12.08 24.72 -0.50
N ARG A 9 -12.46 24.45 -1.74
CA ARG A 9 -12.26 23.16 -2.37
C ARG A 9 -10.78 22.73 -2.33
N SER A 10 -9.88 23.69 -2.39
CA SER A 10 -8.45 23.46 -2.29
C SER A 10 -8.04 22.81 -0.96
N LYS A 11 -8.67 23.19 0.16
CA LYS A 11 -8.43 22.55 1.47
C LYS A 11 -8.95 21.12 1.50
N LEU A 12 -10.11 20.88 0.91
CA LEU A 12 -10.67 19.54 0.82
C LEU A 12 -9.76 18.63 0.00
N TYR A 13 -9.33 19.09 -1.17
CA TYR A 13 -8.40 18.34 -2.03
C TYR A 13 -7.06 18.11 -1.35
N PHE A 14 -6.57 19.10 -0.61
CA PHE A 14 -5.34 18.95 0.15
C PHE A 14 -5.45 17.85 1.21
N ARG A 15 -6.57 17.80 1.95
CA ARG A 15 -6.82 16.75 2.94
C ARG A 15 -6.93 15.38 2.29
N MET A 16 -7.63 15.29 1.16
CA MET A 16 -7.75 14.05 0.41
C MET A 16 -6.37 13.56 -0.06
N GLN A 17 -5.54 14.47 -0.53
CA GLN A 17 -4.17 14.17 -0.95
C GLN A 17 -3.33 13.66 0.22
N GLN A 18 -3.46 14.28 1.41
CA GLN A 18 -2.78 13.83 2.61
C GLN A 18 -3.23 12.43 3.03
N LEU A 19 -4.53 12.14 2.96
CA LEU A 19 -5.07 10.80 3.25
C LEU A 19 -4.52 9.78 2.27
N CYS A 20 -4.47 10.09 0.98
CA CYS A 20 -3.90 9.20 -0.03
C CYS A 20 -2.41 8.91 0.27
N ARG A 21 -1.64 9.90 0.67
CA ARG A 21 -0.24 9.75 1.05
C ARG A 21 -0.09 8.87 2.29
N LEU A 22 -0.96 9.08 3.28
CA LEU A 22 -0.95 8.28 4.51
C LEU A 22 -1.25 6.81 4.20
N PHE A 23 -2.29 6.52 3.43
CA PHE A 23 -2.62 5.16 3.03
C PHE A 23 -1.51 4.53 2.19
N THR A 24 -0.92 5.29 1.28
CA THR A 24 0.23 4.84 0.48
C THR A 24 1.40 4.43 1.36
N SER A 25 1.75 5.26 2.35
CA SER A 25 2.81 4.96 3.30
C SER A 25 2.52 3.73 4.14
N CYS A 26 1.28 3.58 4.62
CA CYS A 26 0.86 2.41 5.40
C CYS A 26 0.96 1.13 4.57
N ILE A 27 0.54 1.16 3.32
CA ILE A 27 0.61 -0.01 2.43
C ILE A 27 2.07 -0.36 2.14
N GLU A 28 2.92 0.62 1.86
CA GLU A 28 4.35 0.39 1.62
C GLU A 28 5.04 -0.22 2.84
N GLU A 29 4.72 0.26 4.02
CA GLU A 29 5.24 -0.30 5.28
C GLU A 29 4.77 -1.73 5.49
N THR A 30 3.49 -2.01 5.26
CA THR A 30 2.93 -3.35 5.36
C THR A 30 3.60 -4.32 4.37
N LEU A 31 3.87 -3.87 3.15
CA LEU A 31 4.59 -4.66 2.15
C LEU A 31 6.01 -5.00 2.61
N ARG A 32 6.72 -4.04 3.18
CA ARG A 32 8.07 -4.27 3.72
C ARG A 32 8.04 -5.27 4.88
N GLU A 33 7.07 -5.14 5.77
CA GLU A 33 6.91 -6.07 6.89
C GLU A 33 6.59 -7.48 6.42
N LEU A 34 5.72 -7.63 5.42
CA LEU A 34 5.40 -8.93 4.83
C LEU A 34 6.63 -9.59 4.23
N GLN A 35 7.44 -8.85 3.49
CA GLN A 35 8.68 -9.37 2.90
C GLN A 35 9.68 -9.78 3.97
N PHE A 36 9.82 -8.97 5.02
CA PHE A 36 10.68 -9.28 6.14
C PHE A 36 10.25 -10.57 6.85
N HIS A 37 8.97 -10.72 7.14
CA HIS A 37 8.44 -11.91 7.80
C HIS A 37 8.53 -13.15 6.91
N ASP A 38 8.35 -13.00 5.61
CA ASP A 38 8.50 -14.09 4.66
C ASP A 38 9.94 -14.59 4.63
N ASP A 39 10.91 -13.71 4.54
CA ASP A 39 12.34 -14.04 4.56
C ASP A 39 12.74 -14.67 5.89
N ALA A 40 12.26 -14.14 7.01
CA ALA A 40 12.53 -14.67 8.34
C ALA A 40 11.93 -16.06 8.51
N PHE A 41 10.72 -16.29 8.03
CA PHE A 41 10.07 -17.61 8.08
C PHE A 41 10.84 -18.64 7.27
N LEU A 42 11.21 -18.30 6.04
CA LEU A 42 11.96 -19.19 5.18
C LEU A 42 13.34 -19.52 5.76
N GLY A 43 14.03 -18.52 6.30
CA GLY A 43 15.32 -18.72 6.96
C GLY A 43 15.21 -19.61 8.18
N TRP A 44 14.20 -19.41 9.02
CA TRP A 44 13.93 -20.25 10.17
C TRP A 44 13.63 -21.69 9.74
N PHE A 45 12.85 -21.85 8.69
CA PHE A 45 12.44 -23.15 8.17
C PHE A 45 13.62 -23.93 7.61
N GLU A 46 14.51 -23.30 6.86
CA GLU A 46 15.74 -23.90 6.36
C GLU A 46 16.66 -24.33 7.49
N ASN A 47 16.85 -23.50 8.50
CA ASN A 47 17.65 -23.84 9.67
C ASN A 47 17.07 -25.01 10.46
N TYR A 48 15.76 -25.08 10.58
CA TYR A 48 15.07 -26.17 11.26
C TYR A 48 15.31 -27.50 10.53
N HIS A 49 15.29 -27.47 9.19
CA HIS A 49 15.55 -28.64 8.36
C HIS A 49 16.93 -29.24 8.57
N HIS A 50 17.94 -28.39 8.80
CA HIS A 50 19.31 -28.89 9.02
C HIS A 50 19.54 -29.48 10.40
N ARG A 51 18.68 -29.23 11.36
CA ARG A 51 18.86 -29.65 12.75
C ARG A 51 18.20 -30.97 13.12
N LEU A 52 17.19 -31.39 12.37
CA LEU A 52 16.42 -32.59 12.70
C LEU A 52 16.46 -33.60 11.54
N PRO A 53 16.73 -34.91 11.83
CA PRO A 53 16.58 -35.94 10.81
C PRO A 53 15.11 -36.08 10.45
N MET A 54 14.80 -35.85 9.18
CA MET A 54 13.43 -35.96 8.68
C MET A 54 13.29 -37.13 7.73
N ASN A 55 12.16 -37.83 7.85
CA ASN A 55 11.80 -38.83 6.86
C ASN A 55 11.23 -38.15 5.58
N ASP A 56 11.05 -38.95 4.53
CA ASP A 56 10.56 -38.44 3.24
C ASP A 56 9.16 -37.81 3.36
N ASN A 57 8.30 -38.32 4.22
CA ASN A 57 6.96 -37.78 4.44
C ASN A 57 7.00 -36.41 5.10
N ASP A 58 7.90 -36.20 6.06
CA ASP A 58 8.08 -34.92 6.72
C ASP A 58 8.60 -33.85 5.73
N VAL A 59 9.54 -34.24 4.87
CA VAL A 59 10.07 -33.35 3.83
C VAL A 59 8.95 -32.92 2.87
N ARG A 60 8.12 -33.86 2.41
CA ARG A 60 7.00 -33.54 1.53
C ARG A 60 5.97 -32.63 2.19
N PHE A 61 5.69 -32.88 3.47
CA PHE A 61 4.76 -32.04 4.24
C PHE A 61 5.29 -30.62 4.37
N GLN A 62 6.57 -30.45 4.65
CA GLN A 62 7.19 -29.14 4.76
C GLN A 62 7.25 -28.41 3.42
N GLU A 63 7.57 -29.10 2.34
CA GLU A 63 7.53 -28.53 0.99
C GLU A 63 6.13 -28.03 0.66
N HIS A 64 5.12 -28.79 1.04
CA HIS A 64 3.72 -28.41 0.83
C HIS A 64 3.34 -27.16 1.62
N ILE A 65 3.73 -27.09 2.90
CA ILE A 65 3.47 -25.92 3.74
C ILE A 65 4.20 -24.69 3.21
N THR A 66 5.47 -24.83 2.85
CA THR A 66 6.28 -23.75 2.30
C THR A 66 5.67 -23.22 1.01
N LYS A 67 5.21 -24.11 0.16
CA LYS A 67 4.56 -23.73 -1.11
C LYS A 67 3.25 -22.99 -0.87
N LYS A 68 2.43 -23.46 0.06
CA LYS A 68 1.18 -22.78 0.45
C LYS A 68 1.46 -21.41 1.05
N TRP A 69 2.47 -21.30 1.90
CA TRP A 69 2.88 -20.04 2.50
C TRP A 69 3.30 -19.04 1.43
N LYS A 70 4.16 -19.44 0.50
CA LYS A 70 4.61 -18.59 -0.61
C LYS A 70 3.45 -18.09 -1.45
N LEU A 71 2.51 -18.98 -1.81
CA LEU A 71 1.34 -18.61 -2.60
C LEU A 71 0.45 -17.61 -1.86
N ALA A 72 0.26 -17.80 -0.55
CA ALA A 72 -0.54 -16.89 0.28
C ALA A 72 0.12 -15.52 0.36
N VAL A 73 1.44 -15.46 0.59
CA VAL A 73 2.19 -14.21 0.65
C VAL A 73 2.17 -13.49 -0.70
N GLU A 74 2.42 -14.21 -1.79
CA GLU A 74 2.38 -13.64 -3.15
C GLU A 74 1.01 -13.03 -3.46
N LYS A 75 -0.07 -13.71 -3.06
CA LYS A 75 -1.42 -13.21 -3.24
C LYS A 75 -1.65 -11.93 -2.45
N GLN A 76 -1.22 -11.87 -1.20
CA GLN A 76 -1.35 -10.69 -0.35
C GLN A 76 -0.52 -9.52 -0.90
N VAL A 77 0.70 -9.79 -1.32
CA VAL A 77 1.58 -8.78 -1.92
C VAL A 77 0.94 -8.21 -3.18
N ALA A 78 0.41 -9.06 -4.07
CA ALA A 78 -0.25 -8.61 -5.30
C ALA A 78 -1.47 -7.73 -5.01
N GLN A 79 -2.28 -8.08 -4.01
CA GLN A 79 -3.43 -7.29 -3.60
C GLN A 79 -3.01 -5.93 -3.04
N LEU A 80 -1.98 -5.90 -2.20
CA LEU A 80 -1.46 -4.66 -1.62
C LEU A 80 -0.83 -3.76 -2.68
N GLU A 81 -0.10 -4.33 -3.63
CA GLU A 81 0.47 -3.57 -4.75
C GLU A 81 -0.61 -2.93 -5.62
N THR A 82 -1.70 -3.66 -5.86
CA THR A 82 -2.84 -3.13 -6.59
C THR A 82 -3.48 -1.95 -5.85
N LEU A 83 -3.67 -2.08 -4.53
CA LEU A 83 -4.19 -0.99 -3.69
C LEU A 83 -3.24 0.20 -3.68
N LEU A 84 -1.95 -0.04 -3.57
CA LEU A 84 -0.92 0.99 -3.60
C LEU A 84 -1.01 1.82 -4.89
N GLU A 85 -1.11 1.14 -6.01
CA GLU A 85 -1.23 1.79 -7.32
C GLU A 85 -2.51 2.62 -7.40
N ARG A 86 -3.62 2.10 -6.89
CA ARG A 86 -4.90 2.84 -6.86
C ARG A 86 -4.80 4.11 -6.02
N PHE A 87 -4.20 4.05 -4.85
CA PHE A 87 -4.04 5.23 -3.99
C PHE A 87 -3.08 6.25 -4.59
N LYS A 88 -2.02 5.81 -5.22
CA LYS A 88 -1.09 6.70 -5.95
C LYS A 88 -1.82 7.43 -7.08
N ARG A 89 -2.61 6.70 -7.85
CA ARG A 89 -3.40 7.25 -8.95
C ARG A 89 -4.45 8.24 -8.45
N LYS A 90 -5.14 7.91 -7.34
CA LYS A 90 -6.10 8.83 -6.71
C LYS A 90 -5.43 10.08 -6.19
N GLY A 91 -4.26 9.96 -5.60
CA GLY A 91 -3.46 11.10 -5.15
C GLY A 91 -3.10 12.04 -6.30
N GLU A 92 -2.70 11.49 -7.42
CA GLU A 92 -2.40 12.26 -8.64
C GLU A 92 -3.65 12.95 -9.19
N GLU A 93 -4.78 12.27 -9.22
CA GLU A 93 -6.06 12.86 -9.65
C GLU A 93 -6.46 14.04 -8.76
N VAL A 94 -6.35 13.87 -7.45
CA VAL A 94 -6.67 14.93 -6.49
C VAL A 94 -5.73 16.11 -6.64
N GLU A 95 -4.44 15.85 -6.84
CA GLU A 95 -3.45 16.89 -7.09
C GLU A 95 -3.78 17.69 -8.36
N SER A 96 -4.14 16.99 -9.43
CA SER A 96 -4.54 17.61 -10.68
C SER A 96 -5.79 18.48 -10.51
N LEU A 97 -6.79 18.00 -9.77
CA LEU A 97 -8.00 18.77 -9.46
C LEU A 97 -7.70 20.00 -8.62
N ARG A 98 -6.81 19.86 -7.64
CA ARG A 98 -6.38 20.98 -6.81
C ARG A 98 -5.66 22.05 -7.61
N ASP A 99 -4.78 21.66 -8.51
CA ASP A 99 -4.07 22.59 -9.39
C ASP A 99 -5.03 23.29 -10.36
N GLY A 100 -6.02 22.56 -10.87
CA GLY A 100 -7.07 23.13 -11.70
C GLY A 100 -7.88 24.20 -10.98
N VAL A 101 -8.25 23.94 -9.72
CA VAL A 101 -8.98 24.92 -8.89
C VAL A 101 -8.12 26.16 -8.62
N ARG A 102 -6.84 25.97 -8.32
CA ARG A 102 -5.90 27.09 -8.12
C ARG A 102 -5.76 27.95 -9.36
N SER A 103 -5.63 27.34 -10.52
CA SER A 103 -5.54 28.08 -11.79
C SER A 103 -6.78 28.88 -12.07
N TYR A 104 -7.96 28.33 -11.79
CA TYR A 104 -9.23 28.99 -11.94
C TYR A 104 -9.33 30.20 -11.00
N ASP A 105 -9.00 30.06 -9.75
CA ASP A 105 -9.00 31.11 -8.74
C ASP A 105 -8.08 32.28 -9.13
N VAL A 106 -6.90 31.98 -9.64
CA VAL A 106 -5.93 32.99 -10.09
C VAL A 106 -6.48 33.75 -11.29
N ARG A 107 -7.13 33.09 -12.25
CA ARG A 107 -7.76 33.74 -13.41
C ARG A 107 -8.86 34.69 -12.98
N ASP A 108 -9.72 34.29 -12.05
CA ASP A 108 -10.78 35.13 -11.52
C ASP A 108 -10.23 36.41 -10.89
N LYS A 109 -9.15 36.27 -10.12
CA LYS A 109 -8.48 37.43 -9.51
C LYS A 109 -7.84 38.37 -10.52
N GLN A 110 -7.37 37.85 -11.64
CA GLN A 110 -6.77 38.67 -12.71
C GLN A 110 -7.81 39.41 -13.54
N VAL A 111 -8.99 38.86 -13.69
CA VAL A 111 -10.08 39.46 -14.48
C VAL A 111 -10.83 40.53 -13.68
N SER A 112 -10.86 40.41 -12.38
CA SER A 112 -11.49 41.38 -11.50
C SER A 112 -10.58 42.58 -11.24
#